data_4455cec43c851d56dba46a57289c681f
#
_entry.id   4455cec43c851d56dba46a57289c681f
#
_cell.length_a   1.000
_cell.length_b   1.000
_cell.length_c   1.000
_cell.angle_alpha   90.00
_cell.angle_beta   90.00
_cell.angle_gamma   90.00
#
_symmetry.space_group_name_H-M   'P 1'
#
loop_
_entity.id
_entity.type
_entity.pdbx_description
1 polymer ?
#
loop_
_entity_poly.entity_id
_entity_poly.type
_entity_poly.pdbx_seq_one_letter_code
_entity_poly.pdbx_strand_id
1 'polypeptide(L)'
;MTPAVKPGRPALALVLLTLGLFASTPAGAQQYAAPLYRGSAPGSESWTFPVVTRERNGGVSRYNTREPKVAVYLPPASKATGAAVVMLPGGGLRVLGLGAETDEAMARFNGEGIAVVLLEYRTLQLSPEEIDRASAPRPANAPPPRFAKLEIHNANANPAPGDRRLDEVLRFAVADAQETLRLTRSHAAEWHIDPHRVGMIGTSAGGGVAFGTMLAGQPGATPDFIISIFGPALQDVTVPSNAPPLFLVTESNHGPVTDGLVALFAMWKDHDLPAELHAYEVPNFSMRVSLWGSRLFDWMREQKILRPVPAKK
;
A
#
# COMPACT_ATOMS: atom_id res chain seq x y z
N MET A 1 -9.84 63.84 -41.02
CA MET A 1 -8.88 63.97 -39.89
C MET A 1 -9.39 63.11 -38.78
N THR A 2 -8.86 61.92 -38.66
CA THR A 2 -9.20 60.92 -37.63
C THR A 2 -8.10 60.93 -36.57
N PRO A 3 -8.39 60.99 -35.26
CA PRO A 3 -7.34 61.01 -34.25
C PRO A 3 -6.80 59.61 -33.95
N ALA A 4 -5.47 59.55 -33.84
CA ALA A 4 -4.70 58.36 -33.55
C ALA A 4 -4.89 57.89 -32.10
N VAL A 5 -5.16 56.59 -31.95
CA VAL A 5 -5.21 55.90 -30.66
C VAL A 5 -3.78 55.53 -30.23
N LYS A 6 -3.36 55.98 -29.04
CA LYS A 6 -2.08 55.60 -28.42
C LYS A 6 -2.17 54.19 -27.79
N PRO A 7 -1.17 53.31 -27.94
CA PRO A 7 -1.17 52.02 -27.30
C PRO A 7 -0.89 52.14 -25.81
N GLY A 8 -1.76 51.50 -25.02
CA GLY A 8 -1.61 51.39 -23.57
C GLY A 8 -0.45 50.44 -23.18
N ARG A 9 0.32 50.85 -22.19
CA ARG A 9 1.39 50.01 -21.57
C ARG A 9 0.78 48.81 -20.84
N PRO A 10 1.35 47.61 -20.94
CA PRO A 10 0.90 46.48 -20.14
C PRO A 10 1.29 46.69 -18.68
N ALA A 11 0.30 46.53 -17.79
CA ALA A 11 0.52 46.51 -16.36
C ALA A 11 1.30 45.23 -15.96
N LEU A 12 2.47 45.44 -15.36
CA LEU A 12 3.29 44.37 -14.77
C LEU A 12 2.55 43.87 -13.51
N ALA A 13 1.96 42.68 -13.58
CA ALA A 13 1.37 42.01 -12.42
C ALA A 13 2.53 41.52 -11.54
N LEU A 14 2.72 42.18 -10.40
CA LEU A 14 3.67 41.79 -9.36
C LEU A 14 3.10 40.52 -8.68
N VAL A 15 3.62 39.36 -9.02
CA VAL A 15 3.36 38.11 -8.30
C VAL A 15 4.13 38.19 -6.99
N LEU A 16 3.45 38.52 -5.91
CA LEU A 16 3.97 38.39 -4.55
C LEU A 16 4.13 36.89 -4.23
N LEU A 17 5.38 36.41 -4.32
CA LEU A 17 5.77 35.12 -3.78
C LEU A 17 5.72 35.25 -2.25
N THR A 18 4.64 34.79 -1.62
CA THR A 18 4.61 34.62 -0.17
C THR A 18 5.55 33.46 0.17
N LEU A 19 6.73 33.79 0.70
CA LEU A 19 7.55 32.82 1.44
C LEU A 19 6.72 32.37 2.66
N GLY A 20 6.02 31.24 2.51
CA GLY A 20 5.41 30.55 3.63
C GLY A 20 6.53 30.07 4.55
N LEU A 21 6.54 30.58 5.79
CA LEU A 21 7.28 29.94 6.87
C LEU A 21 6.79 28.49 6.95
N PHE A 22 7.65 27.55 6.56
CA PHE A 22 7.40 26.13 6.79
C PHE A 22 7.46 25.89 8.31
N ALA A 23 6.31 25.98 8.96
CA ALA A 23 6.14 25.38 10.27
C ALA A 23 6.46 23.88 10.10
N SER A 24 7.39 23.36 10.91
CA SER A 24 7.71 21.94 10.93
C SER A 24 6.44 21.18 11.32
N THR A 25 5.80 20.54 10.33
CA THR A 25 4.68 19.63 10.59
C THR A 25 5.19 18.47 11.46
N PRO A 26 4.43 18.06 12.49
CA PRO A 26 4.82 16.92 13.31
C PRO A 26 5.01 15.68 12.41
N ALA A 27 6.01 14.87 12.73
CA ALA A 27 6.28 13.61 12.02
C ALA A 27 5.00 12.75 12.04
N GLY A 28 4.57 12.30 10.84
CA GLY A 28 3.36 11.50 10.68
C GLY A 28 2.06 12.28 10.41
N ALA A 29 2.11 13.62 10.25
CA ALA A 29 0.94 14.35 9.79
C ALA A 29 0.70 14.11 8.29
N GLN A 30 -0.55 13.83 7.90
CA GLN A 30 -0.95 13.75 6.50
C GLN A 30 -0.69 15.09 5.81
N GLN A 31 0.06 15.07 4.71
CA GLN A 31 0.47 16.29 4.00
C GLN A 31 -0.24 16.47 2.66
N TYR A 32 -0.79 15.39 2.13
CA TYR A 32 -1.52 15.40 0.88
C TYR A 32 -2.60 14.32 0.90
N ALA A 33 -3.77 14.59 0.36
CA ALA A 33 -4.80 13.60 0.11
C ALA A 33 -5.57 13.99 -1.16
N ALA A 34 -5.75 13.04 -2.06
CA ALA A 34 -6.49 13.25 -3.29
C ALA A 34 -7.12 11.96 -3.82
N PRO A 35 -8.16 12.06 -4.65
CA PRO A 35 -8.55 10.97 -5.53
C PRO A 35 -7.36 10.56 -6.41
N LEU A 36 -7.22 9.25 -6.64
CA LEU A 36 -6.13 8.72 -7.47
C LEU A 36 -6.34 9.09 -8.96
N TYR A 37 -7.58 9.12 -9.40
CA TYR A 37 -7.94 9.45 -10.78
C TYR A 37 -8.65 10.79 -10.87
N ARG A 38 -8.46 11.50 -11.99
CA ARG A 38 -9.26 12.68 -12.33
C ARG A 38 -10.60 12.22 -12.88
N GLY A 39 -11.61 12.11 -12.04
CA GLY A 39 -12.94 11.57 -12.39
C GLY A 39 -13.13 10.14 -11.92
N SER A 40 -14.03 9.40 -12.58
CA SER A 40 -14.30 8.01 -12.22
C SER A 40 -13.09 7.11 -12.47
N ALA A 41 -12.85 6.14 -11.59
CA ALA A 41 -11.78 5.17 -11.78
C ALA A 41 -12.11 4.26 -12.98
N PRO A 42 -11.15 4.03 -13.90
CA PRO A 42 -11.39 3.27 -15.12
C PRO A 42 -11.90 1.85 -14.86
N GLY A 43 -12.99 1.46 -15.52
CA GLY A 43 -13.61 0.15 -15.46
C GLY A 43 -14.58 -0.06 -14.29
N SER A 44 -14.78 0.94 -13.44
CA SER A 44 -15.76 0.92 -12.34
C SER A 44 -16.80 2.04 -12.41
N GLU A 45 -16.96 2.64 -13.57
CA GLU A 45 -17.89 3.78 -13.80
C GLU A 45 -19.35 3.38 -13.53
N SER A 46 -19.70 2.11 -13.72
CA SER A 46 -21.04 1.57 -13.45
C SER A 46 -21.28 1.17 -12.00
N TRP A 47 -20.29 1.28 -11.12
CA TRP A 47 -20.43 0.91 -9.72
C TRP A 47 -21.28 1.93 -8.97
N THR A 48 -22.37 1.46 -8.35
CA THR A 48 -23.39 2.34 -7.75
C THR A 48 -23.53 2.21 -6.25
N PHE A 49 -22.98 1.13 -5.63
CA PHE A 49 -23.09 0.97 -4.19
C PHE A 49 -22.37 2.11 -3.45
N PRO A 50 -23.01 2.69 -2.43
CA PRO A 50 -22.38 3.74 -1.63
C PRO A 50 -21.19 3.20 -0.85
N VAL A 51 -20.17 4.03 -0.67
CA VAL A 51 -19.07 3.74 0.27
C VAL A 51 -19.65 3.70 1.68
N VAL A 52 -19.36 2.63 2.42
CA VAL A 52 -19.81 2.46 3.79
C VAL A 52 -18.61 2.38 4.72
N THR A 53 -18.59 3.23 5.74
CA THR A 53 -17.58 3.22 6.80
C THR A 53 -18.19 2.67 8.08
N ARG A 54 -17.49 1.74 8.73
CA ARG A 54 -17.81 1.21 10.05
C ARG A 54 -16.63 1.43 10.98
N GLU A 55 -16.88 2.02 12.11
CA GLU A 55 -15.88 2.19 13.17
C GLU A 55 -16.11 1.16 14.27
N ARG A 56 -15.06 0.50 14.70
CA ARG A 56 -15.11 -0.47 15.78
C ARG A 56 -13.77 -0.59 16.50
N ASN A 57 -13.77 -0.44 17.82
CA ASN A 57 -12.58 -0.63 18.68
C ASN A 57 -11.35 0.20 18.21
N GLY A 58 -11.58 1.42 17.74
CA GLY A 58 -10.52 2.29 17.21
C GLY A 58 -10.02 1.93 15.81
N GLY A 59 -10.62 0.92 15.18
CA GLY A 59 -10.37 0.58 13.77
C GLY A 59 -11.47 1.12 12.87
N VAL A 60 -11.13 1.40 11.62
CA VAL A 60 -12.03 1.84 10.57
C VAL A 60 -12.07 0.78 9.47
N SER A 61 -13.26 0.33 9.13
CA SER A 61 -13.53 -0.57 8.02
C SER A 61 -14.27 0.17 6.92
N ARG A 62 -13.67 0.25 5.72
CA ARG A 62 -14.26 0.93 4.57
C ARG A 62 -14.63 -0.07 3.50
N TYR A 63 -15.92 -0.18 3.22
CA TYR A 63 -16.52 -1.05 2.21
C TYR A 63 -16.88 -0.27 0.95
N ASN A 64 -16.99 -0.98 -0.16
CA ASN A 64 -17.44 -0.44 -1.45
C ASN A 64 -16.60 0.74 -1.95
N THR A 65 -15.29 0.69 -1.71
CA THR A 65 -14.39 1.69 -2.28
C THR A 65 -14.42 1.57 -3.81
N ARG A 66 -14.98 2.56 -4.47
CA ARG A 66 -15.09 2.66 -5.94
C ARG A 66 -14.22 3.76 -6.52
N GLU A 67 -13.89 4.74 -5.70
CA GLU A 67 -13.04 5.88 -6.03
C GLU A 67 -11.76 5.78 -5.18
N PRO A 68 -10.69 5.21 -5.74
CA PRO A 68 -9.44 5.06 -5.01
C PRO A 68 -8.88 6.42 -4.60
N LYS A 69 -8.28 6.46 -3.41
CA LYS A 69 -7.68 7.66 -2.83
C LYS A 69 -6.29 7.38 -2.33
N VAL A 70 -5.45 8.40 -2.38
CA VAL A 70 -4.12 8.36 -1.76
C VAL A 70 -4.04 9.39 -0.65
N ALA A 71 -3.34 9.01 0.43
CA ALA A 71 -2.94 9.92 1.50
C ALA A 71 -1.43 9.80 1.68
N VAL A 72 -0.72 10.92 1.67
CA VAL A 72 0.75 10.97 1.69
C VAL A 72 1.22 11.50 3.03
N TYR A 73 2.13 10.78 3.64
CA TYR A 73 2.76 11.08 4.92
C TYR A 73 4.27 11.16 4.68
N LEU A 74 4.81 12.37 4.72
CA LEU A 74 6.24 12.59 4.49
C LEU A 74 6.98 12.69 5.82
N PRO A 75 8.19 12.14 5.92
CA PRO A 75 9.07 12.41 7.04
C PRO A 75 9.53 13.88 7.02
N PRO A 76 9.98 14.44 8.15
CA PRO A 76 10.67 15.72 8.14
C PRO A 76 11.81 15.72 7.10
N ALA A 77 11.93 16.77 6.30
CA ALA A 77 12.91 16.85 5.22
C ALA A 77 14.36 16.57 5.69
N SER A 78 14.67 16.93 6.96
CA SER A 78 15.98 16.64 7.58
C SER A 78 16.24 15.17 7.88
N LYS A 79 15.20 14.33 7.84
CA LYS A 79 15.28 12.87 8.07
C LYS A 79 14.99 12.05 6.82
N ALA A 80 14.52 12.68 5.73
CA ALA A 80 14.13 11.98 4.52
C ALA A 80 15.32 11.18 3.94
N THR A 81 15.15 9.85 3.87
CA THR A 81 16.15 8.93 3.31
C THR A 81 16.06 8.81 1.80
N GLY A 82 14.99 9.32 1.21
CA GLY A 82 14.62 9.13 -0.18
C GLY A 82 13.86 7.82 -0.46
N ALA A 83 13.72 6.92 0.51
CA ALA A 83 12.87 5.74 0.36
C ALA A 83 11.40 6.08 0.54
N ALA A 84 10.53 5.34 -0.18
CA ALA A 84 9.08 5.43 -0.04
C ALA A 84 8.43 4.05 -0.09
N VAL A 85 7.28 3.92 0.56
CA VAL A 85 6.41 2.75 0.46
C VAL A 85 4.99 3.15 0.09
N VAL A 86 4.40 2.44 -0.86
CA VAL A 86 2.96 2.43 -1.07
C VAL A 86 2.37 1.40 -0.10
N MET A 87 1.54 1.87 0.82
CA MET A 87 0.92 1.03 1.84
C MET A 87 -0.46 0.57 1.38
N LEU A 88 -0.67 -0.74 1.41
CA LEU A 88 -1.84 -1.44 0.91
C LEU A 88 -2.55 -2.16 2.07
N PRO A 89 -3.67 -1.62 2.57
CA PRO A 89 -4.40 -2.22 3.69
C PRO A 89 -4.96 -3.59 3.37
N GLY A 90 -5.15 -4.40 4.41
CA GLY A 90 -5.83 -5.70 4.31
C GLY A 90 -7.36 -5.58 4.30
N GLY A 91 -8.01 -6.74 4.17
CA GLY A 91 -9.47 -6.85 4.24
C GLY A 91 -10.09 -7.77 3.19
N GLY A 92 -9.32 -8.74 2.66
CA GLY A 92 -9.81 -9.78 1.76
C GLY A 92 -10.37 -9.24 0.44
N LEU A 93 -9.92 -8.10 -0.03
CA LEU A 93 -10.45 -7.37 -1.19
C LEU A 93 -11.93 -6.92 -1.03
N ARG A 94 -12.54 -7.15 0.12
CA ARG A 94 -13.95 -6.82 0.41
C ARG A 94 -14.11 -5.55 1.19
N VAL A 95 -13.10 -5.21 1.96
CA VAL A 95 -13.07 -4.06 2.87
C VAL A 95 -11.63 -3.57 2.99
N LEU A 96 -11.43 -2.31 3.30
CA LEU A 96 -10.13 -1.78 3.73
C LEU A 96 -10.13 -1.65 5.24
N GLY A 97 -9.24 -2.39 5.90
CA GLY A 97 -8.98 -2.27 7.32
C GLY A 97 -8.00 -1.14 7.58
N LEU A 98 -8.48 -0.07 8.19
CA LEU A 98 -7.71 1.11 8.56
C LEU A 98 -7.79 1.28 10.09
N GLY A 99 -6.74 1.75 10.73
CA GLY A 99 -6.80 1.99 12.16
C GLY A 99 -5.45 1.91 12.86
N ALA A 100 -5.44 1.69 14.17
CA ALA A 100 -4.28 1.87 15.02
C ALA A 100 -3.01 1.14 14.57
N GLU A 101 -3.10 -0.08 14.04
CA GLU A 101 -1.92 -0.82 13.54
C GLU A 101 -1.37 -0.20 12.25
N THR A 102 -2.25 0.28 11.35
CA THR A 102 -1.84 1.00 10.14
C THR A 102 -1.18 2.33 10.51
N ASP A 103 -1.79 3.07 11.45
CA ASP A 103 -1.27 4.36 11.92
C ASP A 103 0.08 4.21 12.62
N GLU A 104 0.23 3.18 13.47
CA GLU A 104 1.50 2.84 14.13
C GLU A 104 2.58 2.51 13.10
N ALA A 105 2.25 1.71 12.08
CA ALA A 105 3.18 1.38 11.01
C ALA A 105 3.59 2.63 10.22
N MET A 106 2.64 3.47 9.80
CA MET A 106 2.93 4.72 9.09
C MET A 106 3.84 5.65 9.91
N ALA A 107 3.54 5.83 11.20
CA ALA A 107 4.35 6.65 12.09
C ALA A 107 5.78 6.08 12.23
N ARG A 108 5.91 4.75 12.30
CA ARG A 108 7.20 4.09 12.41
C ARG A 108 8.04 4.25 11.15
N PHE A 109 7.44 4.08 9.96
CA PHE A 109 8.13 4.32 8.68
C PHE A 109 8.59 5.78 8.55
N ASN A 110 7.73 6.75 8.87
CA ASN A 110 8.11 8.16 8.87
C ASN A 110 9.22 8.47 9.89
N GLY A 111 9.21 7.81 11.05
CA GLY A 111 10.26 7.93 12.06
C GLY A 111 11.63 7.51 11.54
N GLU A 112 11.69 6.52 10.66
CA GLU A 112 12.89 6.03 9.97
C GLU A 112 13.23 6.84 8.70
N GLY A 113 12.49 7.92 8.42
CA GLY A 113 12.73 8.79 7.28
C GLY A 113 12.18 8.28 5.95
N ILE A 114 11.21 7.38 5.98
CA ILE A 114 10.58 6.79 4.80
C ILE A 114 9.25 7.51 4.55
N ALA A 115 9.00 7.95 3.32
CA ALA A 115 7.70 8.45 2.91
C ALA A 115 6.68 7.32 2.80
N VAL A 116 5.44 7.56 3.24
CA VAL A 116 4.35 6.60 3.14
C VAL A 116 3.24 7.16 2.26
N VAL A 117 2.82 6.39 1.26
CA VAL A 117 1.67 6.69 0.42
C VAL A 117 0.62 5.62 0.70
N LEU A 118 -0.35 5.94 1.55
CA LEU A 118 -1.47 5.04 1.84
C LEU A 118 -2.43 5.05 0.65
N LEU A 119 -2.70 3.87 0.09
CA LEU A 119 -3.67 3.69 -0.98
C LEU A 119 -4.95 3.04 -0.45
N GLU A 120 -6.05 3.72 -0.58
CA GLU A 120 -7.39 3.13 -0.48
C GLU A 120 -7.81 2.63 -1.87
N TYR A 121 -7.44 1.40 -2.19
CA TYR A 121 -7.74 0.77 -3.48
C TYR A 121 -9.19 0.29 -3.58
N ARG A 122 -9.66 0.03 -4.79
CA ARG A 122 -11.02 -0.48 -5.05
C ARG A 122 -11.25 -1.83 -4.39
N THR A 123 -12.43 -1.97 -3.79
CA THR A 123 -12.87 -3.20 -3.12
C THR A 123 -14.14 -3.74 -3.74
N LEU A 124 -14.40 -5.01 -3.50
CA LEU A 124 -15.60 -5.69 -3.94
C LEU A 124 -16.85 -4.91 -3.53
N GLN A 125 -17.77 -4.78 -4.47
CA GLN A 125 -19.06 -4.13 -4.23
C GLN A 125 -20.00 -5.10 -3.52
N LEU A 126 -20.39 -4.77 -2.30
CA LEU A 126 -21.21 -5.57 -1.40
C LEU A 126 -22.56 -4.89 -1.17
N SER A 127 -23.63 -5.70 -1.13
CA SER A 127 -24.94 -5.22 -0.69
C SER A 127 -24.93 -4.85 0.80
N PRO A 128 -25.92 -4.06 1.28
CA PRO A 128 -26.04 -3.77 2.70
C PRO A 128 -26.06 -5.04 3.58
N GLU A 129 -26.75 -6.09 3.15
CA GLU A 129 -26.87 -7.36 3.88
C GLU A 129 -25.53 -8.13 3.88
N GLU A 130 -24.74 -8.05 2.82
CA GLU A 130 -23.39 -8.62 2.76
C GLU A 130 -22.46 -7.87 3.71
N ILE A 131 -22.55 -6.53 3.77
CA ILE A 131 -21.77 -5.70 4.70
C ILE A 131 -22.14 -6.01 6.14
N ASP A 132 -23.43 -6.09 6.46
CA ASP A 132 -23.89 -6.37 7.83
C ASP A 132 -23.40 -7.74 8.31
N ARG A 133 -23.43 -8.76 7.43
CA ARG A 133 -22.85 -10.08 7.73
C ARG A 133 -21.33 -10.02 7.92
N ALA A 134 -20.63 -9.29 7.07
CA ALA A 134 -19.16 -9.18 7.12
C ALA A 134 -18.68 -8.38 8.34
N SER A 135 -19.48 -7.41 8.79
CA SER A 135 -19.17 -6.56 9.96
C SER A 135 -19.70 -7.09 11.28
N ALA A 136 -20.49 -8.19 11.26
CA ALA A 136 -21.05 -8.76 12.47
C ALA A 136 -19.95 -9.14 13.48
N PRO A 137 -20.14 -8.84 14.78
CA PRO A 137 -19.20 -9.25 15.79
C PRO A 137 -19.08 -10.77 15.85
N ARG A 138 -17.85 -11.26 15.88
CA ARG A 138 -17.64 -12.67 16.19
C ARG A 138 -18.04 -12.94 17.65
N PRO A 139 -18.83 -14.00 17.93
CA PRO A 139 -19.14 -14.35 19.32
C PRO A 139 -17.87 -14.54 20.15
N ALA A 140 -17.89 -14.07 21.40
CA ALA A 140 -16.72 -14.13 22.28
C ALA A 140 -16.25 -15.58 22.55
N ASN A 141 -17.17 -16.55 22.48
CA ASN A 141 -16.91 -17.98 22.65
C ASN A 141 -16.74 -18.73 21.33
N ALA A 142 -16.65 -18.04 20.20
CA ALA A 142 -16.44 -18.71 18.91
C ALA A 142 -15.07 -19.42 18.90
N PRO A 143 -15.00 -20.67 18.40
CA PRO A 143 -13.74 -21.39 18.31
C PRO A 143 -12.77 -20.64 17.40
N PRO A 144 -11.44 -20.80 17.57
CA PRO A 144 -10.46 -20.15 16.68
C PRO A 144 -10.81 -20.33 15.20
N PRO A 145 -10.50 -19.36 14.33
CA PRO A 145 -10.71 -19.53 12.90
C PRO A 145 -10.00 -20.79 12.41
N ARG A 146 -10.75 -21.63 11.73
CA ARG A 146 -10.14 -22.75 11.00
C ARG A 146 -10.04 -22.33 9.55
N PHE A 147 -8.81 -22.31 9.05
CA PHE A 147 -8.56 -22.09 7.63
C PHE A 147 -8.76 -23.40 6.88
N ALA A 148 -9.44 -23.33 5.74
CA ALA A 148 -9.51 -24.48 4.84
C ALA A 148 -8.09 -24.85 4.40
N LYS A 149 -7.79 -26.14 4.33
CA LYS A 149 -6.56 -26.59 3.69
C LYS A 149 -6.65 -26.23 2.20
N LEU A 150 -5.63 -25.54 1.71
CA LEU A 150 -5.49 -25.21 0.31
C LEU A 150 -4.20 -25.85 -0.18
N GLU A 151 -4.24 -26.48 -1.34
CA GLU A 151 -3.02 -26.93 -2.00
C GLU A 151 -2.37 -25.72 -2.68
N ILE A 152 -1.14 -25.40 -2.28
CA ILE A 152 -0.43 -24.23 -2.79
C ILE A 152 0.35 -24.61 -4.04
N HIS A 153 -0.07 -24.07 -5.18
CA HIS A 153 0.65 -24.16 -6.43
C HIS A 153 1.18 -22.78 -6.81
N ASN A 154 2.44 -22.70 -7.24
CA ASN A 154 3.05 -21.42 -7.65
C ASN A 154 2.83 -20.29 -6.64
N ALA A 155 2.93 -20.59 -5.35
CA ALA A 155 2.70 -19.69 -4.22
C ALA A 155 1.30 -19.03 -4.18
N ASN A 156 0.34 -19.49 -4.97
CA ASN A 156 -1.03 -18.97 -5.01
C ASN A 156 -1.81 -19.45 -3.78
N ALA A 157 -2.11 -18.56 -2.86
CA ALA A 157 -2.95 -18.83 -1.69
C ALA A 157 -4.31 -18.12 -1.77
N ASN A 158 -4.86 -17.96 -2.96
CA ASN A 158 -6.21 -17.43 -3.16
C ASN A 158 -7.24 -18.35 -2.48
N PRO A 159 -7.99 -17.88 -1.48
CA PRO A 159 -8.93 -18.73 -0.74
C PRO A 159 -10.20 -19.09 -1.55
N ALA A 160 -10.41 -18.45 -2.69
CA ALA A 160 -11.57 -18.62 -3.55
C ALA A 160 -11.16 -18.61 -5.03
N PRO A 161 -10.34 -19.61 -5.48
CA PRO A 161 -9.91 -19.68 -6.86
C PRO A 161 -11.13 -19.82 -7.79
N GLY A 162 -11.19 -18.99 -8.84
CA GLY A 162 -12.30 -18.93 -9.78
C GLY A 162 -13.51 -18.09 -9.34
N ASP A 163 -13.45 -17.40 -8.19
CA ASP A 163 -14.42 -16.35 -7.86
C ASP A 163 -14.17 -15.13 -8.77
N ARG A 164 -14.96 -15.04 -9.84
CA ARG A 164 -14.82 -13.99 -10.86
C ARG A 164 -14.93 -12.57 -10.30
N ARG A 165 -15.71 -12.37 -9.23
CA ARG A 165 -15.85 -11.05 -8.58
C ARG A 165 -14.55 -10.67 -7.87
N LEU A 166 -13.90 -11.63 -7.20
CA LEU A 166 -12.61 -11.39 -6.53
C LEU A 166 -11.48 -11.23 -7.54
N ASP A 167 -11.45 -12.03 -8.60
CA ASP A 167 -10.45 -11.91 -9.67
C ASP A 167 -10.55 -10.54 -10.36
N GLU A 168 -11.77 -10.05 -10.59
CA GLU A 168 -11.99 -8.74 -11.20
C GLU A 168 -11.54 -7.60 -10.28
N VAL A 169 -11.94 -7.62 -9.02
CA VAL A 169 -11.55 -6.56 -8.08
C VAL A 169 -10.05 -6.58 -7.78
N LEU A 170 -9.41 -7.75 -7.79
CA LEU A 170 -7.94 -7.82 -7.69
C LEU A 170 -7.27 -7.09 -8.86
N ARG A 171 -7.76 -7.27 -10.09
CA ARG A 171 -7.23 -6.53 -11.26
C ARG A 171 -7.40 -5.02 -11.10
N PHE A 172 -8.53 -4.54 -10.58
CA PHE A 172 -8.74 -3.14 -10.32
C PHE A 172 -7.82 -2.61 -9.21
N ALA A 173 -7.68 -3.35 -8.11
CA ALA A 173 -6.78 -2.97 -7.02
C ALA A 173 -5.30 -2.92 -7.48
N VAL A 174 -4.89 -3.86 -8.34
CA VAL A 174 -3.56 -3.86 -8.99
C VAL A 174 -3.38 -2.62 -9.87
N ALA A 175 -4.38 -2.27 -10.69
CA ALA A 175 -4.32 -1.07 -11.53
C ALA A 175 -4.20 0.21 -10.69
N ASP A 176 -4.94 0.29 -9.57
CA ASP A 176 -4.86 1.40 -8.63
C ASP A 176 -3.47 1.50 -7.98
N ALA A 177 -2.89 0.36 -7.61
CA ALA A 177 -1.55 0.28 -7.04
C ALA A 177 -0.47 0.69 -8.05
N GLN A 178 -0.60 0.29 -9.31
CA GLN A 178 0.27 0.72 -10.40
C GLN A 178 0.23 2.22 -10.63
N GLU A 179 -0.98 2.81 -10.64
CA GLU A 179 -1.14 4.26 -10.80
C GLU A 179 -0.57 5.01 -9.59
N THR A 180 -0.72 4.46 -8.38
CA THR A 180 -0.12 5.04 -7.17
C THR A 180 1.42 5.02 -7.23
N LEU A 181 2.04 3.96 -7.77
CA LEU A 181 3.50 3.96 -7.99
C LEU A 181 3.93 5.04 -9.00
N ARG A 182 3.19 5.21 -10.11
CA ARG A 182 3.47 6.26 -11.09
C ARG A 182 3.32 7.66 -10.47
N LEU A 183 2.23 7.86 -9.73
CA LEU A 183 1.99 9.11 -8.99
C LEU A 183 3.13 9.40 -8.02
N THR A 184 3.54 8.43 -7.21
CA THR A 184 4.62 8.58 -6.24
C THR A 184 5.93 8.97 -6.93
N ARG A 185 6.27 8.30 -8.04
CA ARG A 185 7.48 8.59 -8.81
C ARG A 185 7.41 9.94 -9.52
N SER A 186 6.24 10.37 -9.99
CA SER A 186 6.07 11.69 -10.64
C SER A 186 6.27 12.86 -9.67
N HIS A 187 5.99 12.65 -8.38
CA HIS A 187 6.20 13.63 -7.31
C HIS A 187 7.52 13.44 -6.54
N ALA A 188 8.42 12.60 -7.04
CA ALA A 188 9.63 12.22 -6.33
C ALA A 188 10.48 13.41 -5.88
N ALA A 189 10.65 14.42 -6.74
CA ALA A 189 11.41 15.63 -6.41
C ALA A 189 10.72 16.47 -5.32
N GLU A 190 9.41 16.64 -5.40
CA GLU A 190 8.61 17.41 -4.45
C GLU A 190 8.58 16.75 -3.08
N TRP A 191 8.47 15.41 -3.04
CA TRP A 191 8.37 14.63 -1.81
C TRP A 191 9.72 14.15 -1.29
N HIS A 192 10.82 14.58 -1.87
CA HIS A 192 12.19 14.16 -1.51
C HIS A 192 12.38 12.64 -1.56
N ILE A 193 11.80 11.99 -2.57
CA ILE A 193 11.87 10.55 -2.82
C ILE A 193 12.86 10.28 -3.96
N ASP A 194 13.61 9.18 -3.86
CA ASP A 194 14.36 8.61 -4.98
C ASP A 194 13.40 7.70 -5.77
N PRO A 195 13.08 7.98 -7.04
CA PRO A 195 12.11 7.21 -7.82
C PRO A 195 12.49 5.73 -8.02
N HIS A 196 13.75 5.37 -7.73
CA HIS A 196 14.27 3.99 -7.77
C HIS A 196 14.30 3.30 -6.40
N ARG A 197 13.62 3.87 -5.40
CA ARG A 197 13.49 3.31 -4.05
C ARG A 197 12.05 3.43 -3.53
N VAL A 198 11.10 3.10 -4.41
CA VAL A 198 9.66 3.09 -4.12
C VAL A 198 9.16 1.65 -4.10
N GLY A 199 8.96 1.12 -2.90
CA GLY A 199 8.43 -0.23 -2.71
C GLY A 199 6.97 -0.25 -2.32
N MET A 200 6.50 -1.45 -1.99
CA MET A 200 5.15 -1.68 -1.47
C MET A 200 5.21 -2.41 -0.14
N ILE A 201 4.29 -2.04 0.77
CA ILE A 201 3.98 -2.84 1.95
C ILE A 201 2.51 -3.21 1.91
N GLY A 202 2.21 -4.50 1.93
CA GLY A 202 0.85 -5.02 1.90
C GLY A 202 0.53 -5.90 3.09
N THR A 203 -0.61 -5.66 3.72
CA THR A 203 -1.14 -6.47 4.82
C THR A 203 -2.23 -7.38 4.28
N SER A 204 -2.19 -8.70 4.56
CA SER A 204 -3.23 -9.65 4.13
C SER A 204 -3.50 -9.53 2.60
N ALA A 205 -4.73 -9.29 2.16
CA ALA A 205 -5.06 -9.10 0.74
C ALA A 205 -4.24 -7.97 0.06
N GLY A 206 -3.79 -6.95 0.82
CA GLY A 206 -2.89 -5.91 0.31
C GLY A 206 -1.54 -6.47 -0.17
N GLY A 207 -1.04 -7.56 0.45
CA GLY A 207 0.11 -8.30 -0.06
C GLY A 207 -0.18 -8.93 -1.43
N GLY A 208 -1.36 -9.51 -1.60
CA GLY A 208 -1.80 -10.03 -2.89
C GLY A 208 -1.86 -8.95 -3.97
N VAL A 209 -2.29 -7.73 -3.63
CA VAL A 209 -2.24 -6.57 -4.54
C VAL A 209 -0.80 -6.19 -4.87
N ALA A 210 0.13 -6.19 -3.89
CA ALA A 210 1.54 -5.89 -4.13
C ALA A 210 2.18 -6.92 -5.08
N PHE A 211 1.96 -8.22 -4.85
CA PHE A 211 2.44 -9.28 -5.75
C PHE A 211 1.79 -9.20 -7.13
N GLY A 212 0.49 -8.95 -7.19
CA GLY A 212 -0.20 -8.75 -8.47
C GLY A 212 0.36 -7.56 -9.26
N THR A 213 0.72 -6.47 -8.57
CA THR A 213 1.35 -5.29 -9.19
C THR A 213 2.72 -5.62 -9.78
N MET A 214 3.54 -6.37 -9.05
CA MET A 214 4.84 -6.87 -9.54
C MET A 214 4.66 -7.76 -10.77
N LEU A 215 3.76 -8.76 -10.69
CA LEU A 215 3.51 -9.72 -11.76
C LEU A 215 2.97 -9.08 -13.04
N ALA A 216 2.19 -8.03 -12.92
CA ALA A 216 1.69 -7.28 -14.06
C ALA A 216 2.80 -6.54 -14.85
N GLY A 217 3.97 -6.30 -14.26
CA GLY A 217 5.20 -5.90 -14.94
C GLY A 217 5.12 -4.62 -15.76
N GLN A 218 4.21 -3.69 -15.43
CA GLN A 218 3.99 -2.49 -16.24
C GLN A 218 5.12 -1.48 -16.07
N PRO A 219 5.62 -0.90 -17.16
CA PRO A 219 6.68 0.11 -17.11
C PRO A 219 6.36 1.27 -16.15
N GLY A 220 7.32 1.62 -15.30
CA GLY A 220 7.17 2.69 -14.31
C GLY A 220 6.23 2.37 -13.15
N ALA A 221 5.67 1.15 -13.08
CA ALA A 221 4.71 0.72 -12.06
C ALA A 221 5.07 -0.63 -11.41
N THR A 222 6.34 -1.03 -11.45
CA THR A 222 6.85 -2.17 -10.71
C THR A 222 7.47 -1.69 -9.40
N PRO A 223 7.19 -2.30 -8.25
CA PRO A 223 7.81 -1.92 -6.98
C PRO A 223 9.30 -2.29 -6.96
N ASP A 224 10.14 -1.46 -6.32
CA ASP A 224 11.57 -1.71 -6.18
C ASP A 224 11.90 -2.70 -5.05
N PHE A 225 10.95 -2.94 -4.14
CA PHE A 225 10.97 -3.96 -3.09
C PHE A 225 9.55 -4.23 -2.61
N ILE A 226 9.30 -5.41 -2.03
CA ILE A 226 7.99 -5.77 -1.45
C ILE A 226 8.17 -6.22 0.00
N ILE A 227 7.35 -5.64 0.87
CA ILE A 227 7.17 -6.04 2.26
C ILE A 227 5.77 -6.63 2.37
N SER A 228 5.66 -7.87 2.79
CA SER A 228 4.37 -8.52 2.99
C SER A 228 4.18 -8.94 4.44
N ILE A 229 3.10 -8.43 5.05
CA ILE A 229 2.71 -8.77 6.41
C ILE A 229 1.48 -9.68 6.32
N PHE A 230 1.68 -10.99 6.55
CA PHE A 230 0.70 -12.08 6.34
C PHE A 230 -0.17 -11.90 5.07
N GLY A 231 0.45 -11.43 4.00
CA GLY A 231 -0.20 -11.13 2.73
C GLY A 231 0.33 -12.02 1.60
N PRO A 232 -0.29 -13.17 1.32
CA PRO A 232 0.18 -14.10 0.30
C PRO A 232 -0.14 -13.58 -1.11
N ALA A 233 0.46 -14.19 -2.12
CA ALA A 233 -0.01 -14.02 -3.48
C ALA A 233 -1.42 -14.60 -3.64
N LEU A 234 -2.27 -13.91 -4.40
CA LEU A 234 -3.66 -14.30 -4.68
C LEU A 234 -3.85 -14.79 -6.11
N GLN A 235 -2.77 -15.03 -6.81
CA GLN A 235 -2.71 -15.59 -8.16
C GLN A 235 -1.40 -16.36 -8.32
N ASP A 236 -1.31 -17.18 -9.35
CA ASP A 236 -0.09 -17.94 -9.65
C ASP A 236 1.09 -17.00 -9.88
N VAL A 237 2.21 -17.34 -9.25
CA VAL A 237 3.45 -16.56 -9.34
C VAL A 237 4.40 -17.26 -10.32
N THR A 238 4.85 -16.51 -11.30
CA THR A 238 6.05 -16.79 -12.07
C THR A 238 7.06 -15.71 -11.72
N VAL A 239 8.21 -16.11 -11.17
CA VAL A 239 9.21 -15.15 -10.71
C VAL A 239 9.77 -14.35 -11.90
N PRO A 240 9.57 -13.00 -11.95
CA PRO A 240 10.11 -12.20 -13.04
C PRO A 240 11.65 -12.18 -13.00
N SER A 241 12.30 -12.01 -14.14
CA SER A 241 13.77 -11.93 -14.21
C SER A 241 14.36 -10.72 -13.44
N ASN A 242 13.53 -9.69 -13.22
CA ASN A 242 13.86 -8.48 -12.45
C ASN A 242 13.04 -8.39 -11.16
N ALA A 243 12.69 -9.53 -10.57
CA ALA A 243 11.88 -9.56 -9.37
C ALA A 243 12.56 -8.80 -8.21
N PRO A 244 11.80 -7.98 -7.46
CA PRO A 244 12.33 -7.18 -6.38
C PRO A 244 12.69 -8.04 -5.16
N PRO A 245 13.56 -7.55 -4.26
CA PRO A 245 13.79 -8.19 -2.98
C PRO A 245 12.51 -8.25 -2.12
N LEU A 246 12.35 -9.33 -1.34
CA LEU A 246 11.19 -9.57 -0.49
C LEU A 246 11.55 -9.57 1.00
N PHE A 247 10.69 -8.93 1.80
CA PHE A 247 10.62 -9.11 3.24
C PHE A 247 9.24 -9.64 3.61
N LEU A 248 9.19 -10.88 4.11
CA LEU A 248 7.95 -11.61 4.36
C LEU A 248 7.78 -11.84 5.86
N VAL A 249 6.61 -11.51 6.37
CA VAL A 249 6.22 -11.75 7.77
C VAL A 249 4.94 -12.56 7.78
N THR A 250 4.91 -13.66 8.52
CA THR A 250 3.72 -14.49 8.67
C THR A 250 3.49 -14.90 10.11
N GLU A 251 2.26 -15.28 10.41
CA GLU A 251 1.93 -16.00 11.62
C GLU A 251 1.98 -17.50 11.32
N SER A 252 2.60 -18.29 12.21
CA SER A 252 2.88 -19.71 11.99
C SER A 252 1.63 -20.57 11.77
N ASN A 253 0.47 -20.13 12.27
CA ASN A 253 -0.79 -20.89 12.23
C ASN A 253 -1.85 -20.27 11.30
N HIS A 254 -1.47 -19.41 10.34
CA HIS A 254 -2.41 -18.76 9.43
C HIS A 254 -2.80 -19.63 8.21
N GLY A 255 -2.56 -20.93 8.30
CA GLY A 255 -2.94 -21.90 7.27
C GLY A 255 -2.38 -21.55 5.89
N PRO A 256 -3.23 -21.51 4.81
CA PRO A 256 -2.75 -21.27 3.45
C PRO A 256 -1.98 -19.96 3.25
N VAL A 257 -2.21 -18.96 4.08
CA VAL A 257 -1.44 -17.70 4.05
C VAL A 257 0.03 -17.98 4.40
N THR A 258 0.27 -18.73 5.47
CA THR A 258 1.61 -19.16 5.86
C THR A 258 2.26 -19.99 4.77
N ASP A 259 1.53 -21.00 4.26
CA ASP A 259 2.03 -21.91 3.24
C ASP A 259 2.39 -21.15 1.95
N GLY A 260 1.56 -20.18 1.53
CA GLY A 260 1.82 -19.35 0.35
C GLY A 260 3.05 -18.44 0.51
N LEU A 261 3.27 -17.88 1.71
CA LEU A 261 4.46 -17.05 1.97
C LEU A 261 5.74 -17.88 2.05
N VAL A 262 5.66 -19.10 2.60
CA VAL A 262 6.79 -20.06 2.57
C VAL A 262 7.11 -20.46 1.13
N ALA A 263 6.10 -20.72 0.31
CA ALA A 263 6.30 -21.03 -1.11
C ALA A 263 6.93 -19.84 -1.88
N LEU A 264 6.47 -18.60 -1.65
CA LEU A 264 7.10 -17.40 -2.22
C LEU A 264 8.58 -17.29 -1.84
N PHE A 265 8.89 -17.47 -0.56
CA PHE A 265 10.27 -17.45 -0.08
C PHE A 265 11.13 -18.51 -0.81
N ALA A 266 10.64 -19.74 -0.91
CA ALA A 266 11.34 -20.82 -1.61
C ALA A 266 11.60 -20.48 -3.08
N MET A 267 10.58 -19.99 -3.79
CA MET A 267 10.70 -19.59 -5.19
C MET A 267 11.74 -18.48 -5.40
N TRP A 268 11.84 -17.48 -4.51
CA TRP A 268 12.88 -16.45 -4.59
C TRP A 268 14.28 -17.04 -4.37
N LYS A 269 14.41 -17.93 -3.40
CA LYS A 269 15.68 -18.61 -3.12
C LYS A 269 16.14 -19.49 -4.28
N ASP A 270 15.22 -20.18 -4.95
CA ASP A 270 15.51 -21.00 -6.13
C ASP A 270 16.00 -20.17 -7.34
N HIS A 271 15.73 -18.85 -7.33
CA HIS A 271 16.19 -17.90 -8.35
C HIS A 271 17.37 -17.03 -7.88
N ASP A 272 18.03 -17.36 -6.75
CA ASP A 272 19.12 -16.57 -6.14
C ASP A 272 18.76 -15.11 -5.87
N LEU A 273 17.47 -14.84 -5.60
CA LEU A 273 16.97 -13.49 -5.32
C LEU A 273 16.93 -13.22 -3.81
N PRO A 274 17.16 -11.96 -3.39
CA PRO A 274 17.08 -11.58 -1.98
C PRO A 274 15.66 -11.78 -1.43
N ALA A 275 15.53 -12.63 -0.41
CA ALA A 275 14.29 -12.81 0.33
C ALA A 275 14.58 -13.12 1.79
N GLU A 276 13.73 -12.58 2.67
CA GLU A 276 13.75 -12.88 4.10
C GLU A 276 12.34 -13.23 4.56
N LEU A 277 12.20 -14.27 5.39
CA LEU A 277 10.92 -14.75 5.92
C LEU A 277 11.00 -14.87 7.44
N HIS A 278 10.01 -14.27 8.12
CA HIS A 278 9.81 -14.35 9.56
C HIS A 278 8.44 -14.96 9.87
N ALA A 279 8.44 -16.07 10.59
CA ALA A 279 7.22 -16.71 11.08
C ALA A 279 7.14 -16.53 12.61
N TYR A 280 6.03 -15.96 13.08
CA TYR A 280 5.79 -15.72 14.50
C TYR A 280 4.59 -16.52 14.96
N GLU A 281 4.63 -16.96 16.22
CA GLU A 281 3.45 -17.45 16.91
C GLU A 281 2.92 -16.33 17.81
N VAL A 282 1.83 -15.72 17.40
CA VAL A 282 1.24 -14.57 18.10
C VAL A 282 -0.24 -14.81 18.38
N PRO A 283 -0.77 -14.41 19.55
CA PRO A 283 -2.17 -14.54 19.85
C PRO A 283 -2.98 -13.54 19.00
N ASN A 284 -4.15 -13.99 18.52
CA ASN A 284 -5.14 -13.14 17.86
C ASN A 284 -4.69 -12.45 16.56
N PHE A 285 -3.74 -12.99 15.84
CA PHE A 285 -3.22 -12.44 14.56
C PHE A 285 -2.75 -10.98 14.66
N SER A 286 -2.31 -10.54 15.84
CA SER A 286 -1.80 -9.20 16.04
C SER A 286 -0.36 -9.11 15.56
N MET A 287 -0.17 -8.52 14.38
CA MET A 287 1.13 -8.38 13.71
C MET A 287 1.64 -6.93 13.79
N ARG A 288 1.70 -6.38 15.01
CA ARG A 288 2.16 -5.01 15.24
C ARG A 288 3.58 -4.77 14.72
N VAL A 289 3.82 -3.57 14.23
CA VAL A 289 5.14 -3.17 13.70
C VAL A 289 6.27 -3.32 14.71
N SER A 290 5.98 -3.27 16.00
CA SER A 290 6.96 -3.52 17.07
C SER A 290 7.56 -4.94 17.05
N LEU A 291 6.84 -5.91 16.45
CA LEU A 291 7.29 -7.29 16.37
C LEU A 291 8.37 -7.49 15.29
N TRP A 292 8.18 -6.89 14.12
CA TRP A 292 9.01 -7.11 12.92
C TRP A 292 9.77 -5.88 12.44
N GLY A 293 9.37 -4.68 12.89
CA GLY A 293 9.86 -3.42 12.32
C GLY A 293 11.36 -3.22 12.47
N SER A 294 11.96 -3.56 13.62
CA SER A 294 13.41 -3.37 13.81
C SER A 294 14.21 -4.18 12.79
N ARG A 295 13.86 -5.46 12.59
CA ARG A 295 14.54 -6.29 11.60
C ARG A 295 14.30 -5.84 10.17
N LEU A 296 13.06 -5.40 9.85
CA LEU A 296 12.75 -4.83 8.55
C LEU A 296 13.66 -3.65 8.21
N PHE A 297 13.83 -2.69 9.12
CA PHE A 297 14.66 -1.51 8.83
C PHE A 297 16.13 -1.85 8.71
N ASP A 298 16.62 -2.86 9.44
CA ASP A 298 17.98 -3.38 9.25
C ASP A 298 18.12 -4.03 7.87
N TRP A 299 17.18 -4.87 7.47
CA TRP A 299 17.13 -5.45 6.13
C TRP A 299 17.08 -4.36 5.04
N MET A 300 16.27 -3.32 5.21
CA MET A 300 16.23 -2.22 4.25
C MET A 300 17.58 -1.49 4.14
N ARG A 301 18.36 -1.39 5.22
CA ARG A 301 19.73 -0.85 5.18
C ARG A 301 20.69 -1.79 4.46
N GLU A 302 20.63 -3.08 4.75
CA GLU A 302 21.42 -4.14 4.09
C GLU A 302 21.15 -4.18 2.58
N GLN A 303 19.89 -4.04 2.17
CA GLN A 303 19.48 -3.95 0.75
C GLN A 303 19.74 -2.57 0.12
N LYS A 304 20.35 -1.62 0.86
CA LYS A 304 20.63 -0.24 0.40
C LYS A 304 19.37 0.55 0.00
N ILE A 305 18.20 0.12 0.44
CA ILE A 305 16.93 0.84 0.31
C ILE A 305 16.96 2.08 1.21
N LEU A 306 17.38 1.91 2.47
CA LEU A 306 17.65 3.03 3.38
C LEU A 306 19.11 3.44 3.27
N ARG A 307 19.34 4.69 2.90
CA ARG A 307 20.67 5.29 2.91
C ARG A 307 20.82 6.23 4.10
N PRO A 308 22.03 6.38 4.67
CA PRO A 308 22.26 7.41 5.67
C PRO A 308 21.83 8.78 5.13
N VAL A 309 21.14 9.56 5.95
CA VAL A 309 20.85 10.96 5.61
C VAL A 309 22.19 11.69 5.52
N PRO A 310 22.50 12.39 4.40
CA PRO A 310 23.74 13.14 4.30
C PRO A 310 23.86 14.12 5.46
N ALA A 311 24.99 14.12 6.14
CA ALA A 311 25.27 15.14 7.16
C ALA A 311 25.17 16.52 6.49
N LYS A 312 24.41 17.43 7.07
CA LYS A 312 24.41 18.83 6.62
C LYS A 312 25.83 19.35 6.73
N LYS A 313 26.40 19.76 5.58
CA LYS A 313 27.68 20.48 5.55
C LYS A 313 27.50 21.89 6.14
#